data_43b476b4fe924e2e1fccbaab58d2b22b
#
_entry.id   43b476b4fe924e2e1fccbaab58d2b22b
#
_cell.length_a   1.000
_cell.length_b   1.000
_cell.length_c   1.000
_cell.angle_alpha   90.00
_cell.angle_beta   90.00
_cell.angle_gamma   90.00
#
_symmetry.space_group_name_H-M   'P 1'
#
loop_
_entity.id
_entity.type
_entity.pdbx_description
1 polymer ?
#
loop_
_entity_poly.entity_id
_entity_poly.type
_entity_poly.pdbx_seq_one_letter_code
_entity_poly.pdbx_strand_id
1 'polypeptide(L)'
;MPFITNIYKYFCLRNIRADVKGMKILFVATHPSIGTGYGRVANKISNHLANSPGIEVIYFAFQNYKTSQISDRFIDPRIKFYDSIDLEPETQSGMGLKALGSVIVDEKPDALFIYSDLTVTLSVMNEIPNGHIPDNLYSYLDIVYPWQNVRMYQKLQSYNFNRIWVFTEYWKRHLVNDLDFEPGQVVRMVHGIDTERFRDITDIDIKKSLGLEPDDFLILNMNTNNERKCWDITIRAFIELLSREKMNPRLKLFCGGRRRAHNGYDIPDIVLMECTRKRLDVSNVFENHILFNKRPFLLTDEEVNILYNIGDVGLNTTCGEGFGLTTLEHLYFNKPQVVTAVPALRETLGSHGHLVKHKVAICTTSREPEGGLFMICDYREIADKLQYCFRHPDERPDAREYVKQTYSWTHMYKILDEEFNIQ
;
A
#
# COMPACT_ATOMS: atom_id res chain seq x y z
N MET A 1 -27.49 54.70 47.35
CA MET A 1 -28.46 54.91 46.28
C MET A 1 -28.27 53.84 45.24
N PRO A 2 -29.35 53.32 44.75
CA PRO A 2 -29.52 51.87 44.75
C PRO A 2 -29.56 51.27 43.30
N PHE A 3 -29.74 49.99 43.29
CA PHE A 3 -30.19 49.14 42.18
C PHE A 3 -29.22 48.79 41.05
N ILE A 4 -28.53 47.68 41.19
CA ILE A 4 -28.56 46.63 40.19
C ILE A 4 -28.50 45.30 40.95
N THR A 5 -29.70 44.72 41.17
CA THR A 5 -29.85 43.41 41.76
C THR A 5 -30.42 42.48 40.67
N ASN A 6 -29.80 41.28 40.53
CA ASN A 6 -30.41 40.06 39.99
C ASN A 6 -30.91 40.01 38.55
N ILE A 7 -30.00 39.58 37.66
CA ILE A 7 -30.37 38.74 36.55
C ILE A 7 -29.40 37.54 36.45
N TYR A 8 -29.34 36.74 37.48
CA TYR A 8 -28.70 35.42 37.48
C TYR A 8 -29.65 34.41 38.12
N LYS A 9 -30.73 34.07 37.42
CA LYS A 9 -31.49 32.86 37.65
C LYS A 9 -32.49 32.71 36.48
N TYR A 10 -32.21 31.77 35.64
CA TYR A 10 -33.07 31.05 34.68
C TYR A 10 -32.32 30.81 33.39
N PHE A 11 -31.13 30.18 33.44
CA PHE A 11 -30.67 29.27 32.40
C PHE A 11 -30.72 27.88 33.00
N CYS A 12 -31.93 27.34 33.00
CA CYS A 12 -32.18 25.92 33.19
C CYS A 12 -31.42 25.19 32.09
N LEU A 13 -30.39 24.46 32.46
CA LEU A 13 -29.73 23.46 31.64
C LEU A 13 -30.76 22.46 31.12
N ARG A 14 -31.42 22.80 30.03
CA ARG A 14 -31.93 21.76 29.15
C ARG A 14 -30.70 21.11 28.54
N ASN A 15 -30.34 19.93 29.05
CA ASN A 15 -29.62 18.92 28.30
C ASN A 15 -30.43 18.62 27.05
N ILE A 16 -30.27 19.41 26.04
CA ILE A 16 -30.57 19.00 24.68
C ILE A 16 -29.40 18.06 24.37
N ARG A 17 -29.55 16.78 24.66
CA ARG A 17 -28.96 15.75 23.81
C ARG A 17 -29.58 16.04 22.45
N ALA A 18 -28.89 16.81 21.61
CA ALA A 18 -29.09 16.74 20.19
C ALA A 18 -28.90 15.25 19.90
N ASP A 19 -29.96 14.58 19.44
CA ASP A 19 -29.78 13.30 18.76
C ASP A 19 -28.80 13.59 17.65
N VAL A 20 -27.54 13.19 17.86
CA VAL A 20 -26.52 13.19 16.83
C VAL A 20 -27.03 12.15 15.84
N LYS A 21 -27.71 12.61 14.80
CA LYS A 21 -28.14 11.75 13.69
C LYS A 21 -26.87 11.07 13.21
N GLY A 22 -26.79 9.76 13.41
CA GLY A 22 -25.61 9.01 13.04
C GLY A 22 -25.34 9.17 11.54
N MET A 23 -24.06 9.34 11.14
CA MET A 23 -23.65 9.40 9.74
C MET A 23 -23.56 7.99 9.18
N LYS A 24 -24.26 7.70 8.10
CA LYS A 24 -24.17 6.42 7.37
C LYS A 24 -23.15 6.54 6.24
N ILE A 25 -22.04 5.83 6.37
CA ILE A 25 -20.93 5.83 5.41
C ILE A 25 -20.94 4.53 4.59
N LEU A 26 -21.04 4.65 3.28
CA LEU A 26 -20.75 3.56 2.37
C LEU A 26 -19.26 3.58 2.04
N PHE A 27 -18.51 2.63 2.59
CA PHE A 27 -17.10 2.44 2.34
C PHE A 27 -16.90 1.42 1.21
N VAL A 28 -16.29 1.85 0.10
CA VAL A 28 -16.05 1.03 -1.10
C VAL A 28 -14.56 0.79 -1.24
N ALA A 29 -14.13 -0.45 -1.05
CA ALA A 29 -12.71 -0.80 -1.04
C ALA A 29 -12.47 -2.29 -1.36
N THR A 30 -11.20 -2.66 -1.57
CA THR A 30 -10.76 -4.05 -1.68
C THR A 30 -11.22 -4.85 -0.45
N HIS A 31 -11.67 -6.08 -0.66
CA HIS A 31 -12.11 -6.97 0.42
C HIS A 31 -11.05 -7.05 1.54
N PRO A 32 -11.42 -6.80 2.82
CA PRO A 32 -10.47 -6.59 3.91
C PRO A 32 -9.64 -7.83 4.26
N SER A 33 -10.11 -9.02 3.91
CA SER A 33 -9.39 -10.28 4.14
C SER A 33 -8.38 -10.64 3.06
N ILE A 34 -8.30 -9.86 1.96
CA ILE A 34 -7.31 -10.12 0.91
C ILE A 34 -5.91 -9.78 1.42
N GLY A 35 -4.92 -10.66 1.13
CA GLY A 35 -3.53 -10.56 1.61
C GLY A 35 -2.69 -9.42 1.00
N THR A 36 -3.32 -8.34 0.52
CA THR A 36 -2.66 -7.17 -0.07
C THR A 36 -2.58 -6.01 0.89
N GLY A 37 -1.76 -5.00 0.56
CA GLY A 37 -1.72 -3.73 1.29
C GLY A 37 -3.08 -3.04 1.31
N TYR A 38 -3.82 -3.07 0.19
CA TYR A 38 -5.17 -2.52 0.10
C TYR A 38 -6.13 -3.17 1.10
N GLY A 39 -6.20 -4.52 1.13
CA GLY A 39 -7.08 -5.23 2.06
C GLY A 39 -6.76 -4.93 3.52
N ARG A 40 -5.47 -4.79 3.86
CA ARG A 40 -5.02 -4.46 5.22
C ARG A 40 -5.43 -3.04 5.63
N VAL A 41 -5.17 -2.07 4.79
CA VAL A 41 -5.52 -0.67 5.05
C VAL A 41 -7.04 -0.50 5.13
N ALA A 42 -7.77 -1.13 4.19
CA ALA A 42 -9.23 -1.12 4.19
C ALA A 42 -9.84 -1.73 5.47
N ASN A 43 -9.25 -2.83 5.97
CA ASN A 43 -9.64 -3.44 7.25
C ASN A 43 -9.45 -2.48 8.43
N LYS A 44 -8.31 -1.80 8.51
CA LYS A 44 -8.02 -0.83 9.58
C LYS A 44 -8.97 0.35 9.55
N ILE A 45 -9.24 0.91 8.37
CA ILE A 45 -10.17 2.04 8.20
C ILE A 45 -11.59 1.63 8.60
N SER A 46 -12.11 0.53 8.05
CA SER A 46 -13.49 0.11 8.29
C SER A 46 -13.76 -0.23 9.76
N ASN A 47 -12.83 -0.93 10.42
CA ASN A 47 -12.96 -1.24 11.84
C ASN A 47 -12.85 0.01 12.72
N HIS A 48 -11.99 0.98 12.38
CA HIS A 48 -11.91 2.24 13.10
C HIS A 48 -13.25 3.00 13.01
N LEU A 49 -13.77 3.19 11.82
CA LEU A 49 -15.05 3.87 11.61
C LEU A 49 -16.21 3.15 12.31
N ALA A 50 -16.26 1.81 12.26
CA ALA A 50 -17.31 1.04 12.94
C ALA A 50 -17.23 1.13 14.47
N ASN A 51 -16.06 1.42 15.03
CA ASN A 51 -15.88 1.66 16.46
C ASN A 51 -16.18 3.10 16.88
N SER A 52 -16.37 3.99 15.91
CA SER A 52 -16.54 5.42 16.15
C SER A 52 -18.01 5.74 16.50
N PRO A 53 -18.27 6.49 17.57
CA PRO A 53 -19.64 6.84 17.97
C PRO A 53 -20.36 7.63 16.88
N GLY A 54 -21.61 7.25 16.61
CA GLY A 54 -22.45 7.94 15.64
C GLY A 54 -22.15 7.61 14.17
N ILE A 55 -21.27 6.66 13.88
CA ILE A 55 -20.99 6.19 12.52
C ILE A 55 -21.64 4.82 12.30
N GLU A 56 -22.41 4.70 11.23
CA GLU A 56 -22.90 3.43 10.68
C GLU A 56 -22.08 3.11 9.42
N VAL A 57 -21.38 1.98 9.42
CA VAL A 57 -20.54 1.57 8.28
C VAL A 57 -21.24 0.52 7.45
N ILE A 58 -21.43 0.83 6.17
CA ILE A 58 -21.75 -0.12 5.13
C ILE A 58 -20.48 -0.36 4.33
N TYR A 59 -20.06 -1.59 4.17
CA TYR A 59 -18.87 -1.92 3.41
C TYR A 59 -19.24 -2.66 2.12
N PHE A 60 -18.94 -2.05 0.97
CA PHE A 60 -18.99 -2.73 -0.32
C PHE A 60 -17.57 -3.19 -0.67
N ALA A 61 -17.35 -4.51 -0.56
CA ALA A 61 -16.05 -5.13 -0.75
C ALA A 61 -15.93 -5.73 -2.15
N PHE A 62 -14.86 -5.40 -2.87
CA PHE A 62 -14.54 -5.95 -4.19
C PHE A 62 -13.19 -6.67 -4.20
N GLN A 63 -12.81 -7.30 -5.33
CA GLN A 63 -11.58 -8.10 -5.50
C GLN A 63 -11.52 -9.35 -4.61
N ASN A 64 -12.66 -9.88 -4.18
CA ASN A 64 -12.69 -11.18 -3.54
C ASN A 64 -12.70 -12.28 -4.60
N TYR A 65 -11.55 -12.87 -4.86
CA TYR A 65 -11.47 -14.06 -5.70
C TYR A 65 -11.69 -15.28 -4.81
N LYS A 66 -12.81 -16.00 -4.95
CA LYS A 66 -13.16 -17.17 -4.10
C LYS A 66 -12.08 -18.25 -4.00
N THR A 67 -11.12 -18.24 -4.93
CA THR A 67 -9.93 -19.10 -4.93
C THR A 67 -8.76 -18.55 -4.08
N SER A 68 -8.85 -17.31 -3.61
CA SER A 68 -7.84 -16.71 -2.76
C SER A 68 -8.01 -17.17 -1.32
N GLN A 69 -6.92 -17.52 -0.66
CA GLN A 69 -6.98 -17.69 0.80
C GLN A 69 -7.31 -16.34 1.43
N ILE A 70 -8.41 -16.31 2.14
CA ILE A 70 -8.85 -15.17 2.92
C ILE A 70 -8.05 -15.17 4.21
N SER A 71 -7.46 -14.04 4.59
CA SER A 71 -6.86 -13.89 5.92
C SER A 71 -7.98 -13.88 6.98
N ASP A 72 -7.67 -14.36 8.17
CA ASP A 72 -8.54 -14.36 9.34
C ASP A 72 -8.60 -13.00 10.07
N ARG A 73 -8.40 -11.91 9.33
CA ARG A 73 -8.48 -10.57 9.89
C ARG A 73 -9.88 -10.30 10.44
N PHE A 74 -9.92 -9.78 11.65
CA PHE A 74 -11.16 -9.39 12.32
C PHE A 74 -11.88 -8.31 11.50
N ILE A 75 -13.17 -8.52 11.27
CA ILE A 75 -14.09 -7.53 10.72
C ILE A 75 -15.13 -7.26 11.80
N ASP A 76 -15.32 -5.99 12.15
CA ASP A 76 -16.24 -5.60 13.20
C ASP A 76 -17.67 -6.05 12.82
N PRO A 77 -18.38 -6.80 13.68
CA PRO A 77 -19.73 -7.31 13.38
C PRO A 77 -20.79 -6.22 13.22
N ARG A 78 -20.50 -4.96 13.57
CA ARG A 78 -21.41 -3.82 13.34
C ARG A 78 -21.36 -3.34 11.88
N ILE A 79 -20.36 -3.73 11.12
CA ILE A 79 -20.24 -3.40 9.70
C ILE A 79 -21.29 -4.17 8.91
N LYS A 80 -22.19 -3.46 8.21
CA LYS A 80 -23.06 -4.07 7.22
C LYS A 80 -22.27 -4.38 5.97
N PHE A 81 -22.04 -5.66 5.68
CA PHE A 81 -21.05 -6.10 4.71
C PHE A 81 -21.71 -6.62 3.43
N TYR A 82 -21.28 -6.09 2.28
CA TYR A 82 -21.65 -6.52 0.94
C TYR A 82 -20.41 -7.00 0.21
N ASP A 83 -20.34 -8.29 -0.12
CA ASP A 83 -19.27 -8.82 -0.98
C ASP A 83 -19.74 -8.79 -2.43
N SER A 84 -19.01 -8.08 -3.28
CA SER A 84 -19.36 -7.92 -4.69
C SER A 84 -19.48 -9.25 -5.44
N ILE A 85 -18.68 -10.25 -5.07
CA ILE A 85 -18.72 -11.56 -5.72
C ILE A 85 -19.99 -12.35 -5.37
N ASP A 86 -20.59 -12.09 -4.21
CA ASP A 86 -21.87 -12.73 -3.84
C ASP A 86 -23.06 -12.04 -4.53
N LEU A 87 -22.92 -10.76 -4.85
CA LEU A 87 -23.92 -9.99 -5.58
C LEU A 87 -23.82 -10.20 -7.10
N GLU A 88 -22.60 -10.39 -7.62
CA GLU A 88 -22.33 -10.62 -9.04
C GLU A 88 -21.41 -11.83 -9.23
N PRO A 89 -21.89 -13.06 -9.00
CA PRO A 89 -21.07 -14.28 -9.05
C PRO A 89 -20.51 -14.57 -10.44
N GLU A 90 -21.12 -14.04 -11.49
CA GLU A 90 -20.66 -14.18 -12.88
C GLU A 90 -19.46 -13.28 -13.22
N THR A 91 -19.08 -12.35 -12.33
CA THR A 91 -17.96 -11.44 -12.61
C THR A 91 -16.61 -12.17 -12.55
N GLN A 92 -15.93 -12.24 -13.70
CA GLN A 92 -14.58 -12.85 -13.76
C GLN A 92 -13.49 -11.93 -13.23
N SER A 93 -13.74 -10.62 -13.19
CA SER A 93 -12.78 -9.61 -12.75
C SER A 93 -12.67 -9.51 -11.23
N GLY A 94 -13.57 -10.13 -10.46
CA GLY A 94 -13.68 -9.98 -9.01
C GLY A 94 -14.09 -8.56 -8.56
N MET A 95 -14.43 -7.68 -9.50
CA MET A 95 -14.78 -6.28 -9.16
C MET A 95 -16.25 -6.15 -8.78
N GLY A 96 -17.20 -6.75 -9.51
CA GLY A 96 -18.63 -6.79 -9.19
C GLY A 96 -19.26 -5.42 -8.96
N LEU A 97 -18.78 -4.35 -9.63
CA LEU A 97 -19.18 -2.98 -9.34
C LEU A 97 -20.59 -2.63 -9.80
N LYS A 98 -21.20 -3.40 -10.71
CA LYS A 98 -22.57 -3.14 -11.21
C LYS A 98 -23.62 -3.21 -10.09
N ALA A 99 -23.43 -4.12 -9.12
CA ALA A 99 -24.31 -4.24 -7.97
C ALA A 99 -24.24 -3.02 -7.04
N LEU A 100 -23.18 -2.21 -7.11
CA LEU A 100 -23.00 -1.04 -6.25
C LEU A 100 -24.16 -0.04 -6.37
N GLY A 101 -24.64 0.19 -7.58
CA GLY A 101 -25.77 1.10 -7.81
C GLY A 101 -27.02 0.73 -7.02
N SER A 102 -27.38 -0.56 -6.97
CA SER A 102 -28.52 -1.03 -6.17
C SER A 102 -28.28 -0.87 -4.68
N VAL A 103 -27.06 -1.16 -4.20
CA VAL A 103 -26.69 -0.97 -2.79
C VAL A 103 -26.85 0.51 -2.38
N ILE A 104 -26.41 1.45 -3.23
CA ILE A 104 -26.55 2.89 -2.95
C ILE A 104 -28.04 3.30 -2.87
N VAL A 105 -28.86 2.82 -3.79
CA VAL A 105 -30.31 3.12 -3.81
C VAL A 105 -31.02 2.58 -2.57
N ASP A 106 -30.68 1.37 -2.16
CA ASP A 106 -31.31 0.70 -1.02
C ASP A 106 -30.84 1.29 0.32
N GLU A 107 -29.55 1.52 0.45
CA GLU A 107 -28.94 1.97 1.70
C GLU A 107 -29.03 3.47 1.93
N LYS A 108 -29.08 4.28 0.89
CA LYS A 108 -29.14 5.75 0.96
C LYS A 108 -28.08 6.32 1.91
N PRO A 109 -26.79 6.08 1.67
CA PRO A 109 -25.74 6.55 2.56
C PRO A 109 -25.66 8.09 2.55
N ASP A 110 -25.30 8.68 3.69
CA ASP A 110 -25.03 10.12 3.81
C ASP A 110 -23.69 10.49 3.19
N ALA A 111 -22.77 9.52 3.14
CA ALA A 111 -21.43 9.69 2.58
C ALA A 111 -20.98 8.46 1.80
N LEU A 112 -20.22 8.69 0.72
CA LEU A 112 -19.48 7.68 -0.03
C LEU A 112 -17.99 7.87 0.21
N PHE A 113 -17.31 6.85 0.73
CA PHE A 113 -15.88 6.84 0.95
C PHE A 113 -15.22 5.74 0.11
N ILE A 114 -14.41 6.12 -0.88
CA ILE A 114 -13.74 5.20 -1.81
C ILE A 114 -12.25 5.12 -1.45
N TYR A 115 -11.73 3.91 -1.25
CA TYR A 115 -10.29 3.67 -1.11
C TYR A 115 -9.79 2.80 -2.26
N SER A 116 -9.17 3.42 -3.24
CA SER A 116 -8.59 2.72 -4.40
C SER A 116 -7.68 3.65 -5.23
N ASP A 117 -7.24 3.13 -6.40
CA ASP A 117 -6.60 3.92 -7.46
C ASP A 117 -7.62 4.78 -8.23
N LEU A 118 -7.10 5.60 -9.14
CA LEU A 118 -7.89 6.53 -9.94
C LEU A 118 -8.88 5.82 -10.87
N THR A 119 -8.47 4.71 -11.50
CA THR A 119 -9.30 3.95 -12.44
C THR A 119 -10.52 3.35 -11.74
N VAL A 120 -10.29 2.70 -10.61
CA VAL A 120 -11.36 2.10 -9.81
C VAL A 120 -12.25 3.18 -9.21
N THR A 121 -11.68 4.27 -8.69
CA THR A 121 -12.47 5.40 -8.15
C THR A 121 -13.45 5.94 -9.21
N LEU A 122 -12.98 6.17 -10.43
CA LEU A 122 -13.85 6.63 -11.52
C LEU A 122 -14.86 5.56 -11.95
N SER A 123 -14.50 4.28 -11.90
CA SER A 123 -15.43 3.18 -12.19
C SER A 123 -16.54 3.13 -11.17
N VAL A 124 -16.24 3.25 -9.89
CA VAL A 124 -17.23 3.36 -8.80
C VAL A 124 -18.19 4.52 -9.05
N MET A 125 -17.67 5.71 -9.35
CA MET A 125 -18.51 6.89 -9.64
C MET A 125 -19.41 6.70 -10.87
N ASN A 126 -18.98 5.94 -11.87
CA ASN A 126 -19.79 5.66 -13.07
C ASN A 126 -20.96 4.69 -12.79
N GLU A 127 -20.86 3.83 -11.78
CA GLU A 127 -21.92 2.88 -11.41
C GLU A 127 -23.02 3.50 -10.53
N ILE A 128 -22.85 4.74 -10.07
CA ILE A 128 -23.84 5.43 -9.25
C ILE A 128 -24.99 5.89 -10.13
N PRO A 129 -26.24 5.48 -9.88
CA PRO A 129 -27.39 5.92 -10.66
C PRO A 129 -27.61 7.44 -10.56
N ASN A 130 -28.09 8.05 -11.64
CA ASN A 130 -28.40 9.48 -11.68
C ASN A 130 -29.36 9.88 -10.53
N GLY A 131 -29.03 10.94 -9.81
CA GLY A 131 -29.81 11.43 -8.69
C GLY A 131 -29.62 10.67 -7.37
N HIS A 132 -28.65 9.71 -7.31
CA HIS A 132 -28.35 8.95 -6.10
C HIS A 132 -26.89 9.16 -5.63
N ILE A 133 -26.19 10.16 -6.16
CA ILE A 133 -24.86 10.51 -5.66
C ILE A 133 -25.02 11.05 -4.23
N PRO A 134 -24.37 10.46 -3.22
CA PRO A 134 -24.39 10.98 -1.85
C PRO A 134 -23.88 12.42 -1.76
N ASP A 135 -24.39 13.19 -0.82
CA ASP A 135 -24.02 14.60 -0.64
C ASP A 135 -22.54 14.77 -0.25
N ASN A 136 -21.97 13.75 0.40
CA ASN A 136 -20.57 13.78 0.85
C ASN A 136 -19.75 12.70 0.13
N LEU A 137 -18.73 13.13 -0.59
CA LEU A 137 -17.82 12.28 -1.37
C LEU A 137 -16.42 12.35 -0.82
N TYR A 138 -15.83 11.21 -0.51
CA TYR A 138 -14.48 11.08 0.01
C TYR A 138 -13.69 10.06 -0.82
N SER A 139 -12.44 10.38 -1.13
CA SER A 139 -11.53 9.45 -1.80
C SER A 139 -10.20 9.36 -1.06
N TYR A 140 -9.76 8.15 -0.74
CA TYR A 140 -8.39 7.86 -0.34
C TYR A 140 -7.68 7.28 -1.55
N LEU A 141 -7.00 8.15 -2.28
CA LEU A 141 -6.54 7.92 -3.64
C LEU A 141 -5.10 7.40 -3.67
N ASP A 142 -4.90 6.22 -4.24
CA ASP A 142 -3.56 5.70 -4.56
C ASP A 142 -3.08 6.28 -5.89
N ILE A 143 -1.95 6.99 -5.84
CA ILE A 143 -1.26 7.54 -7.00
C ILE A 143 0.13 6.94 -7.03
N VAL A 144 0.47 6.24 -8.10
CA VAL A 144 1.75 5.53 -8.20
C VAL A 144 2.75 6.17 -9.17
N TYR A 145 2.28 6.96 -10.13
CA TYR A 145 3.11 7.63 -11.13
C TYR A 145 2.83 9.12 -11.20
N PRO A 146 3.85 9.96 -11.35
CA PRO A 146 3.62 11.35 -11.75
C PRO A 146 2.97 11.40 -13.15
N TRP A 147 2.11 12.39 -13.35
CA TRP A 147 1.47 12.64 -14.65
C TRP A 147 0.68 11.44 -15.19
N GLN A 148 0.02 10.68 -14.32
CA GLN A 148 -1.01 9.73 -14.73
C GLN A 148 -2.04 10.45 -15.60
N ASN A 149 -2.88 9.73 -16.30
CA ASN A 149 -3.82 10.25 -17.30
C ASN A 149 -4.57 11.52 -16.84
N VAL A 150 -4.13 12.69 -17.32
CA VAL A 150 -4.65 14.01 -16.90
C VAL A 150 -6.17 14.12 -17.13
N ARG A 151 -6.71 13.50 -18.20
CA ARG A 151 -8.15 13.50 -18.46
C ARG A 151 -8.96 12.78 -17.40
N MET A 152 -8.40 11.73 -16.81
CA MET A 152 -9.04 11.03 -15.70
C MET A 152 -9.07 11.90 -14.45
N TYR A 153 -8.02 12.68 -14.17
CA TYR A 153 -8.02 13.64 -13.07
C TYR A 153 -9.03 14.76 -13.30
N GLN A 154 -9.13 15.28 -14.51
CA GLN A 154 -10.17 16.28 -14.87
C GLN A 154 -11.58 15.71 -14.64
N LYS A 155 -11.79 14.43 -14.97
CA LYS A 155 -13.05 13.74 -14.68
C LYS A 155 -13.26 13.60 -13.18
N LEU A 156 -12.24 13.26 -12.40
CA LEU A 156 -12.34 13.18 -10.94
C LEU A 156 -12.74 14.54 -10.34
N GLN A 157 -12.14 15.64 -10.80
CA GLN A 157 -12.49 17.00 -10.36
C GLN A 157 -13.96 17.34 -10.60
N SER A 158 -14.57 16.85 -11.70
CA SER A 158 -15.97 17.14 -12.02
C SER A 158 -16.98 16.56 -11.03
N TYR A 159 -16.58 15.62 -10.19
CA TYR A 159 -17.45 15.03 -9.14
C TYR A 159 -17.49 15.83 -7.83
N ASN A 160 -16.69 16.88 -7.68
CA ASN A 160 -16.66 17.74 -6.49
C ASN A 160 -16.52 16.99 -5.16
N PHE A 161 -15.52 16.13 -5.04
CA PHE A 161 -15.23 15.44 -3.78
C PHE A 161 -15.04 16.44 -2.63
N ASN A 162 -15.64 16.18 -1.48
CA ASN A 162 -15.43 16.98 -0.26
C ASN A 162 -13.98 16.90 0.20
N ARG A 163 -13.39 15.68 0.09
CA ARG A 163 -12.01 15.45 0.46
C ARG A 163 -11.37 14.37 -0.42
N ILE A 164 -10.11 14.61 -0.80
CA ILE A 164 -9.25 13.64 -1.45
C ILE A 164 -8.01 13.47 -0.57
N TRP A 165 -7.89 12.33 0.07
CA TRP A 165 -6.70 11.98 0.83
C TRP A 165 -5.69 11.30 -0.08
N VAL A 166 -4.42 11.64 0.09
CA VAL A 166 -3.28 11.06 -0.63
C VAL A 166 -2.18 10.68 0.35
N PHE A 167 -1.36 9.71 -0.01
CA PHE A 167 -0.45 9.06 0.94
C PHE A 167 0.76 9.91 1.35
N THR A 168 1.20 10.83 0.50
CA THR A 168 2.43 11.59 0.71
C THR A 168 2.23 13.08 0.41
N GLU A 169 3.11 13.91 0.95
CA GLU A 169 3.12 15.33 0.64
C GLU A 169 3.47 15.61 -0.83
N TYR A 170 4.27 14.70 -1.44
CA TYR A 170 4.54 14.77 -2.87
C TYR A 170 3.25 14.66 -3.69
N TRP A 171 2.40 13.67 -3.40
CA TRP A 171 1.14 13.48 -4.14
C TRP A 171 0.16 14.62 -3.90
N LYS A 172 0.13 15.18 -2.69
CA LYS A 172 -0.65 16.39 -2.40
C LYS A 172 -0.21 17.56 -3.29
N ARG A 173 1.08 17.84 -3.32
CA ARG A 173 1.62 18.91 -4.17
C ARG A 173 1.39 18.65 -5.65
N HIS A 174 1.51 17.40 -6.09
CA HIS A 174 1.26 17.03 -7.48
C HIS A 174 -0.19 17.29 -7.89
N LEU A 175 -1.18 16.91 -7.07
CA LEU A 175 -2.57 17.22 -7.36
C LEU A 175 -2.85 18.72 -7.34
N VAL A 176 -2.35 19.44 -6.35
CA VAL A 176 -2.64 20.88 -6.17
C VAL A 176 -1.88 21.75 -7.19
N ASN A 177 -0.57 21.54 -7.32
CA ASN A 177 0.29 22.46 -8.09
C ASN A 177 0.38 22.11 -9.56
N ASP A 178 0.29 20.80 -9.90
CA ASP A 178 0.50 20.34 -11.28
C ASP A 178 -0.82 20.01 -12.00
N LEU A 179 -1.87 19.68 -11.24
CA LEU A 179 -3.18 19.25 -11.77
C LEU A 179 -4.34 20.14 -11.32
N ASP A 180 -4.07 21.31 -10.73
CA ASP A 180 -5.03 22.37 -10.39
C ASP A 180 -6.20 21.90 -9.48
N PHE A 181 -5.96 20.98 -8.56
CA PHE A 181 -6.93 20.66 -7.52
C PHE A 181 -6.96 21.75 -6.44
N GLU A 182 -8.14 22.00 -5.87
CA GLU A 182 -8.29 22.96 -4.79
C GLU A 182 -7.44 22.57 -3.56
N PRO A 183 -6.57 23.47 -3.03
CA PRO A 183 -5.67 23.12 -1.92
C PRO A 183 -6.38 22.61 -0.66
N GLY A 184 -7.59 23.14 -0.40
CA GLY A 184 -8.40 22.73 0.74
C GLY A 184 -9.03 21.35 0.59
N GLN A 185 -9.16 20.86 -0.65
CA GLN A 185 -9.76 19.55 -0.95
C GLN A 185 -8.76 18.40 -0.76
N VAL A 186 -7.47 18.64 -1.01
CA VAL A 186 -6.45 17.59 -0.99
C VAL A 186 -5.69 17.61 0.33
N VAL A 187 -5.75 16.50 1.06
CA VAL A 187 -5.10 16.34 2.37
C VAL A 187 -4.18 15.12 2.35
N ARG A 188 -2.98 15.28 2.91
CA ARG A 188 -2.09 14.14 3.14
C ARG A 188 -2.63 13.30 4.30
N MET A 189 -2.81 12.01 4.05
CA MET A 189 -3.14 11.01 5.05
C MET A 189 -2.25 9.79 4.84
N VAL A 190 -1.33 9.54 5.78
CA VAL A 190 -0.36 8.44 5.66
C VAL A 190 -0.97 7.10 6.06
N HIS A 191 -0.52 6.01 5.46
CA HIS A 191 -0.80 4.68 6.00
C HIS A 191 -0.09 4.48 7.34
N GLY A 192 -0.74 3.76 8.24
CA GLY A 192 -0.08 3.25 9.43
C GLY A 192 0.71 1.97 9.13
N ILE A 193 1.75 1.74 9.94
CA ILE A 193 2.45 0.47 10.04
C ILE A 193 2.00 -0.23 11.32
N ASP A 194 1.74 -1.52 11.24
CA ASP A 194 1.24 -2.31 12.38
C ASP A 194 2.39 -2.75 13.29
N THR A 195 2.94 -1.77 14.02
CA THR A 195 4.12 -1.96 14.87
C THR A 195 3.89 -2.88 16.07
N GLU A 196 2.64 -3.07 16.48
CA GLU A 196 2.30 -4.00 17.56
C GLU A 196 2.42 -5.47 17.12
N ARG A 197 2.21 -5.71 15.84
CA ARG A 197 2.31 -7.02 15.22
C ARG A 197 3.76 -7.40 14.92
N PHE A 198 4.62 -6.44 14.60
CA PHE A 198 6.01 -6.66 14.29
C PHE A 198 6.83 -6.79 15.57
N ARG A 199 7.35 -8.00 15.81
CA ARG A 199 8.17 -8.33 16.97
C ARG A 199 9.53 -8.85 16.53
N ASP A 200 10.55 -8.56 17.31
CA ASP A 200 11.87 -9.15 17.12
C ASP A 200 11.83 -10.65 17.40
N ILE A 201 12.45 -11.44 16.52
CA ILE A 201 12.62 -12.87 16.67
C ILE A 201 14.08 -13.12 16.96
N THR A 202 14.36 -13.70 18.13
CA THR A 202 15.71 -13.99 18.62
C THR A 202 16.16 -15.41 18.35
N ASP A 203 15.28 -16.25 17.80
CA ASP A 203 15.58 -17.65 17.49
C ASP A 203 16.56 -17.74 16.31
N ILE A 204 17.77 -18.17 16.63
CA ILE A 204 18.88 -18.37 15.68
C ILE A 204 18.57 -19.46 14.64
N ASP A 205 17.74 -20.44 14.96
CA ASP A 205 17.43 -21.56 14.09
C ASP A 205 16.35 -21.25 13.04
N ILE A 206 15.74 -20.05 13.11
CA ILE A 206 14.68 -19.68 12.18
C ILE A 206 15.14 -19.60 10.71
N LYS A 207 16.38 -19.17 10.45
CA LYS A 207 16.99 -19.22 9.11
C LYS A 207 17.05 -20.64 8.58
N LYS A 208 17.46 -21.60 9.42
CA LYS A 208 17.54 -23.03 9.06
C LYS A 208 16.19 -23.63 8.69
N SER A 209 15.11 -23.22 9.35
CA SER A 209 13.75 -23.70 9.02
C SER A 209 13.33 -23.33 7.58
N LEU A 210 13.97 -22.33 6.99
CA LEU A 210 13.78 -21.88 5.60
C LEU A 210 14.85 -22.42 4.64
N GLY A 211 15.74 -23.29 5.12
CA GLY A 211 16.82 -23.87 4.33
C GLY A 211 17.99 -22.90 4.10
N LEU A 212 18.15 -21.92 4.99
CA LEU A 212 19.25 -20.96 4.97
C LEU A 212 20.28 -21.28 6.05
N GLU A 213 21.53 -21.00 5.77
CA GLU A 213 22.60 -21.04 6.77
C GLU A 213 22.56 -19.77 7.64
N PRO A 214 23.05 -19.84 8.89
CA PRO A 214 23.00 -18.68 9.81
C PRO A 214 23.72 -17.43 9.27
N ASP A 215 24.79 -17.61 8.49
CA ASP A 215 25.58 -16.55 7.91
C ASP A 215 25.19 -16.17 6.47
N ASP A 216 24.12 -16.75 5.93
CA ASP A 216 23.57 -16.33 4.66
C ASP A 216 23.10 -14.87 4.72
N PHE A 217 23.42 -14.11 3.67
CA PHE A 217 22.97 -12.74 3.48
C PHE A 217 21.75 -12.71 2.56
N LEU A 218 20.59 -12.45 3.15
CA LEU A 218 19.31 -12.51 2.48
C LEU A 218 18.84 -11.14 1.98
N ILE A 219 18.79 -10.99 0.66
CA ILE A 219 18.16 -9.85 -0.02
C ILE A 219 16.68 -10.16 -0.15
N LEU A 220 15.83 -9.28 0.35
CA LEU A 220 14.38 -9.49 0.44
C LEU A 220 13.62 -8.58 -0.50
N ASN A 221 12.99 -9.12 -1.56
CA ASN A 221 12.03 -8.39 -2.39
C ASN A 221 10.62 -8.97 -2.22
N MET A 222 9.80 -8.28 -1.44
CA MET A 222 8.43 -8.69 -1.06
C MET A 222 7.35 -8.19 -2.03
N ASN A 223 7.73 -7.60 -3.16
CA ASN A 223 6.79 -7.08 -4.13
C ASN A 223 6.06 -8.18 -4.91
N THR A 224 4.85 -7.89 -5.35
CA THR A 224 4.15 -8.69 -6.35
C THR A 224 4.92 -8.67 -7.68
N ASN A 225 4.75 -9.71 -8.50
CA ASN A 225 5.32 -9.71 -9.85
C ASN A 225 4.32 -9.07 -10.83
N ASN A 226 4.52 -7.79 -11.11
CA ASN A 226 3.86 -7.04 -12.17
C ASN A 226 4.85 -6.08 -12.84
N GLU A 227 4.49 -5.50 -13.98
CA GLU A 227 5.38 -4.64 -14.77
C GLU A 227 5.95 -3.47 -13.96
N ARG A 228 5.12 -2.82 -13.12
CA ARG A 228 5.52 -1.70 -12.26
C ARG A 228 6.66 -2.01 -11.31
N LYS A 229 6.78 -3.25 -10.84
CA LYS A 229 7.78 -3.64 -9.84
C LYS A 229 9.15 -3.97 -10.43
N CYS A 230 9.31 -3.92 -11.76
CA CYS A 230 10.57 -4.03 -12.49
C CYS A 230 11.44 -5.20 -12.01
N TRP A 231 10.88 -6.41 -12.01
CA TRP A 231 11.61 -7.61 -11.60
C TRP A 231 12.82 -7.91 -12.46
N ASP A 232 12.83 -7.44 -13.69
CA ASP A 232 14.01 -7.50 -14.57
C ASP A 232 15.20 -6.77 -13.95
N ILE A 233 14.98 -5.57 -13.38
CA ILE A 233 16.03 -4.80 -12.68
C ILE A 233 16.48 -5.53 -11.41
N THR A 234 15.54 -6.08 -10.62
CA THR A 234 15.86 -6.89 -9.43
C THR A 234 16.80 -8.04 -9.79
N ILE A 235 16.42 -8.86 -10.76
CA ILE A 235 17.20 -10.06 -11.14
C ILE A 235 18.54 -9.67 -11.75
N ARG A 236 18.57 -8.68 -12.64
CA ARG A 236 19.81 -8.18 -13.24
C ARG A 236 20.78 -7.64 -12.20
N ALA A 237 20.29 -6.89 -11.22
CA ALA A 237 21.09 -6.36 -10.12
C ALA A 237 21.68 -7.50 -9.25
N PHE A 238 20.87 -8.51 -8.94
CA PHE A 238 21.31 -9.66 -8.15
C PHE A 238 22.34 -10.51 -8.89
N ILE A 239 22.11 -10.81 -10.17
CA ILE A 239 23.08 -11.57 -10.99
C ILE A 239 24.38 -10.78 -11.19
N GLU A 240 24.31 -9.45 -11.33
CA GLU A 240 25.50 -8.57 -11.35
C GLU A 240 26.28 -8.68 -10.04
N LEU A 241 25.60 -8.63 -8.88
CA LEU A 241 26.20 -8.79 -7.56
C LEU A 241 26.87 -10.17 -7.43
N LEU A 242 26.18 -11.26 -7.78
CA LEU A 242 26.75 -12.62 -7.77
C LEU A 242 27.99 -12.73 -8.59
N SER A 243 28.01 -12.14 -9.79
CA SER A 243 29.16 -12.12 -10.68
C SER A 243 30.38 -11.38 -10.05
N ARG A 244 30.11 -10.21 -9.43
CA ARG A 244 31.15 -9.41 -8.76
C ARG A 244 31.72 -10.10 -7.54
N GLU A 245 30.91 -10.76 -6.76
CA GLU A 245 31.27 -11.49 -5.54
C GLU A 245 31.67 -12.96 -5.82
N LYS A 246 31.97 -13.30 -7.10
CA LYS A 246 32.47 -14.60 -7.55
C LYS A 246 31.59 -15.77 -7.10
N MET A 247 30.28 -15.61 -7.22
CA MET A 247 29.28 -16.60 -6.82
C MET A 247 29.37 -16.96 -5.33
N ASN A 248 29.58 -15.95 -4.48
CA ASN A 248 29.61 -16.15 -3.02
C ASN A 248 28.40 -16.92 -2.53
N PRO A 249 28.56 -18.11 -1.91
CA PRO A 249 27.46 -18.99 -1.55
C PRO A 249 26.51 -18.40 -0.49
N ARG A 250 26.97 -17.38 0.24
CA ARG A 250 26.15 -16.69 1.25
C ARG A 250 25.10 -15.76 0.66
N LEU A 251 25.25 -15.33 -0.59
CA LEU A 251 24.30 -14.41 -1.21
C LEU A 251 23.01 -15.11 -1.61
N LYS A 252 21.88 -14.68 -1.06
CA LYS A 252 20.54 -15.21 -1.34
C LYS A 252 19.60 -14.08 -1.72
N LEU A 253 18.69 -14.35 -2.67
CA LEU A 253 17.58 -13.48 -3.03
C LEU A 253 16.25 -14.19 -2.75
N PHE A 254 15.42 -13.60 -1.92
CA PHE A 254 14.04 -14.05 -1.76
C PHE A 254 13.12 -13.26 -2.71
N CYS A 255 12.39 -13.99 -3.55
CA CYS A 255 11.41 -13.45 -4.48
C CYS A 255 10.00 -13.67 -3.91
N GLY A 256 9.39 -12.61 -3.35
CA GLY A 256 8.05 -12.65 -2.74
C GLY A 256 6.91 -12.79 -3.76
N GLY A 257 7.13 -12.35 -5.01
CA GLY A 257 6.16 -12.46 -6.10
C GLY A 257 6.09 -13.84 -6.77
N ARG A 258 5.11 -14.02 -7.65
CA ARG A 258 5.01 -15.24 -8.46
C ARG A 258 6.22 -15.38 -9.39
N ARG A 259 6.68 -16.60 -9.60
CA ARG A 259 7.79 -16.89 -10.56
C ARG A 259 7.46 -16.42 -11.99
N ARG A 260 6.21 -16.58 -12.40
CA ARG A 260 5.65 -16.15 -13.69
C ARG A 260 4.33 -15.46 -13.45
N ALA A 261 4.10 -14.34 -14.10
CA ALA A 261 2.86 -13.59 -13.99
C ALA A 261 2.39 -13.15 -15.39
N HIS A 262 1.08 -13.20 -15.63
CA HIS A 262 0.51 -12.81 -16.91
C HIS A 262 0.76 -11.32 -17.22
N ASN A 263 0.56 -10.47 -16.21
CA ASN A 263 0.82 -9.01 -16.30
C ASN A 263 2.12 -8.64 -15.58
N GLY A 264 3.19 -9.41 -15.80
CA GLY A 264 4.48 -9.21 -15.17
C GLY A 264 5.59 -9.94 -15.92
N TYR A 265 6.56 -10.40 -15.16
CA TYR A 265 7.78 -10.98 -15.70
C TYR A 265 7.81 -12.50 -15.59
N ASP A 266 8.42 -13.17 -16.57
CA ASP A 266 8.95 -14.53 -16.40
C ASP A 266 10.33 -14.44 -15.74
N ILE A 267 10.37 -14.51 -14.40
CA ILE A 267 11.61 -14.39 -13.63
C ILE A 267 12.63 -15.46 -14.01
N PRO A 268 12.25 -16.75 -14.18
CA PRO A 268 13.16 -17.78 -14.68
C PRO A 268 13.85 -17.43 -16.00
N ASP A 269 13.13 -16.88 -16.97
CA ASP A 269 13.72 -16.53 -18.27
C ASP A 269 14.73 -15.37 -18.13
N ILE A 270 14.45 -14.41 -17.25
CA ILE A 270 15.41 -13.31 -16.97
C ILE A 270 16.68 -13.87 -16.32
N VAL A 271 16.53 -14.80 -15.36
CA VAL A 271 17.69 -15.46 -14.73
C VAL A 271 18.51 -16.22 -15.78
N LEU A 272 17.86 -17.02 -16.63
CA LEU A 272 18.53 -17.75 -17.72
C LEU A 272 19.31 -16.80 -18.63
N MET A 273 18.66 -15.73 -19.09
CA MET A 273 19.26 -14.72 -19.96
C MET A 273 20.49 -14.07 -19.32
N GLU A 274 20.37 -13.59 -18.09
CA GLU A 274 21.45 -12.86 -17.41
C GLU A 274 22.61 -13.78 -16.99
N CYS A 275 22.33 -15.01 -16.54
CA CYS A 275 23.37 -16.01 -16.27
C CYS A 275 24.14 -16.37 -17.52
N THR A 276 23.44 -16.60 -18.66
CA THR A 276 24.08 -16.87 -19.94
C THR A 276 24.99 -15.72 -20.38
N ARG A 277 24.50 -14.47 -20.27
CA ARG A 277 25.24 -13.26 -20.58
C ARG A 277 26.50 -13.10 -19.71
N LYS A 278 26.44 -13.51 -18.46
CA LYS A 278 27.53 -13.43 -17.48
C LYS A 278 28.39 -14.72 -17.44
N ARG A 279 28.05 -15.76 -18.18
CA ARG A 279 28.69 -17.08 -18.17
C ARG A 279 28.70 -17.72 -16.79
N LEU A 280 27.57 -17.59 -16.06
CA LEU A 280 27.34 -18.22 -14.77
C LEU A 280 26.57 -19.51 -14.94
N ASP A 281 26.75 -20.45 -14.01
CA ASP A 281 25.96 -21.68 -13.96
C ASP A 281 24.51 -21.39 -13.52
N VAL A 282 23.59 -21.56 -14.46
CA VAL A 282 22.16 -21.29 -14.27
C VAL A 282 21.56 -22.18 -13.18
N SER A 283 21.89 -23.48 -13.18
CA SER A 283 21.38 -24.45 -12.19
C SER A 283 21.83 -24.08 -10.79
N ASN A 284 23.12 -23.77 -10.64
CA ASN A 284 23.66 -23.32 -9.35
C ASN A 284 22.95 -22.06 -8.84
N VAL A 285 22.68 -21.07 -9.71
CA VAL A 285 21.97 -19.84 -9.31
C VAL A 285 20.55 -20.15 -8.81
N PHE A 286 19.80 -21.01 -9.52
CA PHE A 286 18.45 -21.37 -9.12
C PHE A 286 18.40 -22.19 -7.83
N GLU A 287 19.31 -23.13 -7.66
CA GLU A 287 19.29 -24.06 -6.55
C GLU A 287 19.84 -23.45 -5.25
N ASN A 288 20.86 -22.60 -5.37
CA ASN A 288 21.63 -22.15 -4.23
C ASN A 288 21.51 -20.67 -3.90
N HIS A 289 20.96 -19.85 -4.80
CA HIS A 289 20.95 -18.40 -4.60
C HIS A 289 19.57 -17.74 -4.67
N ILE A 290 18.57 -18.37 -5.30
CA ILE A 290 17.23 -17.77 -5.43
C ILE A 290 16.17 -18.61 -4.72
N LEU A 291 15.51 -17.98 -3.75
CA LEU A 291 14.37 -18.55 -3.04
C LEU A 291 13.08 -17.94 -3.60
N PHE A 292 12.19 -18.78 -4.05
CA PHE A 292 10.86 -18.34 -4.49
C PHE A 292 9.81 -18.58 -3.42
N ASN A 293 8.97 -17.59 -3.20
CA ASN A 293 7.78 -17.79 -2.41
C ASN A 293 6.91 -18.88 -3.08
N LYS A 294 6.71 -20.00 -2.37
CA LYS A 294 5.88 -21.13 -2.85
C LYS A 294 4.39 -20.81 -2.83
N ARG A 295 3.97 -19.81 -2.05
CA ARG A 295 2.58 -19.40 -1.84
C ARG A 295 2.45 -17.87 -1.99
N PRO A 296 2.69 -17.29 -3.19
CA PRO A 296 2.56 -15.85 -3.41
C PRO A 296 1.17 -15.35 -3.01
N PHE A 297 1.09 -14.24 -2.29
CA PHE A 297 -0.11 -13.64 -1.68
C PHE A 297 -0.75 -14.41 -0.52
N LEU A 298 -0.12 -15.50 -0.05
CA LEU A 298 -0.65 -16.38 0.98
C LEU A 298 0.27 -16.46 2.21
N LEU A 299 1.21 -15.53 2.33
CA LEU A 299 2.02 -15.43 3.55
C LEU A 299 1.14 -14.93 4.69
N THR A 300 1.18 -15.65 5.78
CA THR A 300 0.55 -15.19 7.01
C THR A 300 1.31 -14.01 7.57
N ASP A 301 0.69 -13.31 8.49
CA ASP A 301 1.30 -12.18 9.15
C ASP A 301 2.55 -12.58 9.95
N GLU A 302 2.57 -13.78 10.50
CA GLU A 302 3.74 -14.35 11.20
C GLU A 302 4.87 -14.67 10.21
N GLU A 303 4.58 -15.28 9.07
CA GLU A 303 5.58 -15.55 8.03
C GLU A 303 6.21 -14.27 7.49
N VAL A 304 5.42 -13.21 7.35
CA VAL A 304 5.95 -11.88 6.97
C VAL A 304 6.85 -11.32 8.05
N ASN A 305 6.46 -11.44 9.35
CA ASN A 305 7.30 -11.02 10.46
C ASN A 305 8.63 -11.79 10.50
N ILE A 306 8.60 -13.10 10.26
CA ILE A 306 9.80 -13.93 10.16
C ILE A 306 10.72 -13.41 9.04
N LEU A 307 10.20 -13.23 7.83
CA LEU A 307 10.97 -12.76 6.68
C LEU A 307 11.62 -11.39 6.93
N TYR A 308 10.91 -10.46 7.57
CA TYR A 308 11.46 -9.15 7.91
C TYR A 308 12.57 -9.22 8.98
N ASN A 309 12.50 -10.17 9.91
CA ASN A 309 13.56 -10.39 10.89
C ASN A 309 14.84 -10.96 10.26
N ILE A 310 14.71 -11.97 9.41
CA ILE A 310 15.86 -12.68 8.82
C ILE A 310 16.45 -12.00 7.59
N GLY A 311 15.66 -11.17 6.87
CA GLY A 311 16.16 -10.40 5.74
C GLY A 311 17.24 -9.42 6.18
N ASP A 312 18.37 -9.39 5.47
CA ASP A 312 19.49 -8.51 5.82
C ASP A 312 19.37 -7.16 5.12
N VAL A 313 18.78 -7.13 3.92
CA VAL A 313 18.49 -5.91 3.14
C VAL A 313 17.20 -6.04 2.37
N GLY A 314 16.37 -4.98 2.37
CA GLY A 314 15.20 -4.87 1.51
C GLY A 314 15.54 -4.33 0.13
N LEU A 315 14.87 -4.86 -0.90
CA LEU A 315 15.05 -4.44 -2.28
C LEU A 315 13.70 -4.08 -2.91
N ASN A 316 13.60 -2.86 -3.45
CA ASN A 316 12.41 -2.43 -4.18
C ASN A 316 12.81 -1.64 -5.44
N THR A 317 12.74 -2.29 -6.59
CA THR A 317 13.15 -1.73 -7.89
C THR A 317 12.01 -1.10 -8.67
N THR A 318 10.90 -0.81 -8.01
CA THR A 318 9.67 -0.27 -8.63
C THR A 318 9.94 0.99 -9.47
N CYS A 319 9.24 1.13 -10.59
CA CYS A 319 9.28 2.34 -11.41
C CYS A 319 8.21 3.39 -11.00
N GLY A 320 7.36 3.06 -10.03
CA GLY A 320 6.35 3.91 -9.42
C GLY A 320 5.80 3.28 -8.15
N GLU A 321 5.44 4.08 -7.16
CA GLU A 321 4.94 3.63 -5.87
C GLU A 321 4.06 4.68 -5.21
N GLY A 322 2.93 4.26 -4.65
CA GLY A 322 2.04 5.17 -3.93
C GLY A 322 2.55 5.52 -2.53
N PHE A 323 3.04 4.50 -1.80
CA PHE A 323 3.53 4.67 -0.43
C PHE A 323 4.76 3.82 -0.09
N GLY A 324 4.70 2.50 -0.32
CA GLY A 324 5.81 1.58 -0.06
C GLY A 324 5.73 0.85 1.28
N LEU A 325 4.55 0.31 1.63
CA LEU A 325 4.31 -0.39 2.89
C LEU A 325 5.37 -1.44 3.22
N THR A 326 5.67 -2.37 2.29
CA THR A 326 6.63 -3.46 2.51
C THR A 326 8.04 -2.95 2.81
N THR A 327 8.42 -1.83 2.20
CA THR A 327 9.70 -1.18 2.42
C THR A 327 9.79 -0.57 3.82
N LEU A 328 8.73 0.13 4.26
CA LEU A 328 8.66 0.72 5.60
C LEU A 328 8.55 -0.34 6.70
N GLU A 329 7.79 -1.39 6.46
CA GLU A 329 7.66 -2.51 7.39
C GLU A 329 9.00 -3.19 7.64
N HIS A 330 9.80 -3.43 6.60
CA HIS A 330 11.14 -4.01 6.74
C HIS A 330 12.13 -3.00 7.36
N LEU A 331 12.00 -1.70 7.03
CA LEU A 331 12.79 -0.63 7.66
C LEU A 331 12.57 -0.54 9.17
N TYR A 332 11.35 -0.84 9.66
CA TYR A 332 11.05 -0.89 11.10
C TYR A 332 11.96 -1.82 11.89
N PHE A 333 12.51 -2.87 11.26
CA PHE A 333 13.51 -3.77 11.85
C PHE A 333 14.94 -3.26 11.75
N ASN A 334 15.14 -1.97 11.46
CA ASN A 334 16.45 -1.37 11.24
C ASN A 334 17.26 -2.06 10.12
N LYS A 335 16.55 -2.57 9.10
CA LYS A 335 17.18 -3.21 7.95
C LYS A 335 17.37 -2.19 6.82
N PRO A 336 18.57 -2.11 6.20
CA PRO A 336 18.78 -1.21 5.08
C PRO A 336 17.83 -1.53 3.92
N GLN A 337 17.40 -0.47 3.22
CA GLN A 337 16.48 -0.55 2.10
C GLN A 337 17.15 0.01 0.84
N VAL A 338 17.37 -0.82 -0.18
CA VAL A 338 17.88 -0.39 -1.49
C VAL A 338 16.69 -0.25 -2.43
N VAL A 339 16.41 0.99 -2.86
CA VAL A 339 15.17 1.26 -3.60
C VAL A 339 15.40 2.25 -4.75
N THR A 340 14.58 2.14 -5.80
CA THR A 340 14.47 3.21 -6.81
C THR A 340 13.95 4.48 -6.13
N ALA A 341 14.60 5.61 -6.38
CA ALA A 341 14.24 6.90 -5.82
C ALA A 341 12.97 7.51 -6.47
N VAL A 342 11.88 6.73 -6.51
CA VAL A 342 10.56 7.26 -6.90
C VAL A 342 10.02 8.22 -5.83
N PRO A 343 9.15 9.17 -6.17
CA PRO A 343 8.73 10.23 -5.26
C PRO A 343 8.27 9.75 -3.89
N ALA A 344 7.37 8.78 -3.84
CA ALA A 344 6.85 8.26 -2.58
C ALA A 344 7.95 7.64 -1.70
N LEU A 345 8.82 6.77 -2.27
CA LEU A 345 9.89 6.14 -1.50
C LEU A 345 10.95 7.13 -1.04
N ARG A 346 11.19 8.22 -1.80
CA ARG A 346 12.07 9.31 -1.33
C ARG A 346 11.51 9.99 -0.10
N GLU A 347 10.20 10.23 -0.06
CA GLU A 347 9.56 10.86 1.09
C GLU A 347 9.46 9.90 2.27
N THR A 348 8.97 8.66 2.03
CA THR A 348 8.70 7.73 3.12
C THR A 348 9.95 7.18 3.80
N LEU A 349 11.05 7.03 3.09
CA LEU A 349 12.32 6.57 3.68
C LEU A 349 13.16 7.71 4.25
N GLY A 350 12.96 8.97 3.80
CA GLY A 350 13.78 10.09 4.19
C GLY A 350 15.29 9.80 4.01
N SER A 351 16.06 9.96 5.08
CA SER A 351 17.51 9.66 5.09
C SER A 351 17.87 8.20 5.42
N HIS A 352 16.87 7.34 5.69
CA HIS A 352 17.10 5.98 6.17
C HIS A 352 17.21 4.92 5.06
N GLY A 353 17.13 5.32 3.77
CA GLY A 353 17.19 4.42 2.63
C GLY A 353 18.37 4.67 1.69
N HIS A 354 18.86 3.59 1.04
CA HIS A 354 19.77 3.68 -0.08
C HIS A 354 18.99 3.97 -1.36
N LEU A 355 18.78 5.24 -1.65
CA LEU A 355 17.99 5.69 -2.80
C LEU A 355 18.85 5.67 -4.08
N VAL A 356 18.42 4.90 -5.10
CA VAL A 356 19.04 4.87 -6.42
C VAL A 356 18.25 5.73 -7.37
N LYS A 357 18.87 6.78 -7.90
CA LYS A 357 18.20 7.72 -8.83
C LYS A 357 17.84 7.01 -10.14
N HIS A 358 16.66 7.34 -10.66
CA HIS A 358 16.31 6.89 -12.01
C HIS A 358 17.20 7.53 -13.06
N LYS A 359 17.51 6.79 -14.12
CA LYS A 359 18.27 7.27 -15.28
C LYS A 359 17.35 7.69 -16.43
N VAL A 360 16.20 7.08 -16.51
CA VAL A 360 15.21 7.29 -17.57
C VAL A 360 13.84 7.43 -16.93
N ALA A 361 13.04 8.38 -17.42
CA ALA A 361 11.62 8.46 -17.19
C ALA A 361 10.89 8.15 -18.51
N ILE A 362 10.10 7.08 -18.54
CA ILE A 362 9.38 6.63 -19.73
C ILE A 362 7.92 7.04 -19.58
N CYS A 363 7.40 7.76 -20.57
CA CYS A 363 5.97 8.05 -20.65
C CYS A 363 5.22 6.81 -21.16
N THR A 364 4.33 6.26 -20.33
CA THR A 364 3.56 5.06 -20.65
C THR A 364 2.09 5.39 -20.69
N THR A 365 1.59 5.80 -21.86
CA THR A 365 0.16 6.10 -22.04
C THR A 365 -0.67 4.91 -22.51
N SER A 366 -0.02 3.80 -22.88
CA SER A 366 -0.66 2.65 -23.53
C SER A 366 -0.57 1.33 -22.77
N ARG A 367 0.27 1.23 -21.73
CA ARG A 367 0.51 -0.05 -21.03
C ARG A 367 -0.35 -0.25 -19.80
N GLU A 368 -0.64 0.85 -19.10
CA GLU A 368 -1.56 0.85 -17.97
C GLU A 368 -2.69 1.85 -18.23
N PRO A 369 -3.91 1.58 -17.76
CA PRO A 369 -5.07 2.48 -17.98
C PRO A 369 -4.79 3.92 -17.54
N GLU A 370 -4.00 4.08 -16.50
CA GLU A 370 -3.69 5.38 -15.92
C GLU A 370 -2.48 6.06 -16.58
N GLY A 371 -1.57 5.29 -17.21
CA GLY A 371 -0.33 5.82 -17.79
C GLY A 371 0.58 6.48 -16.75
N GLY A 372 1.39 7.44 -17.18
CA GLY A 372 2.27 8.23 -16.32
C GLY A 372 3.76 8.13 -16.66
N LEU A 373 4.61 8.64 -15.76
CA LEU A 373 6.05 8.60 -15.90
C LEU A 373 6.63 7.44 -15.09
N PHE A 374 7.12 6.41 -15.77
CA PHE A 374 7.86 5.29 -15.19
C PHE A 374 9.31 5.67 -14.97
N MET A 375 9.77 5.62 -13.74
CA MET A 375 11.12 6.02 -13.35
C MET A 375 12.02 4.79 -13.25
N ILE A 376 12.87 4.58 -14.24
CA ILE A 376 13.73 3.39 -14.37
C ILE A 376 15.15 3.70 -13.88
N CYS A 377 15.65 2.94 -12.91
CA CYS A 377 17.03 3.02 -12.42
C CYS A 377 17.97 2.08 -13.17
N ASP A 378 19.27 2.30 -13.04
CA ASP A 378 20.28 1.37 -13.53
C ASP A 378 20.48 0.21 -12.54
N TYR A 379 20.31 -1.02 -13.02
CA TYR A 379 20.49 -2.22 -12.20
C TYR A 379 21.93 -2.34 -11.62
N ARG A 380 22.94 -1.73 -12.26
CA ARG A 380 24.32 -1.74 -11.74
C ARG A 380 24.45 -0.87 -10.51
N GLU A 381 23.76 0.28 -10.46
CA GLU A 381 23.74 1.13 -9.26
C GLU A 381 22.99 0.47 -8.10
N ILE A 382 21.93 -0.31 -8.41
CA ILE A 382 21.28 -1.17 -7.41
C ILE A 382 22.28 -2.21 -6.90
N ALA A 383 23.03 -2.88 -7.80
CA ALA A 383 24.06 -3.85 -7.42
C ALA A 383 25.17 -3.22 -6.56
N ASP A 384 25.58 -1.97 -6.86
CA ASP A 384 26.58 -1.23 -6.06
C ASP A 384 26.09 -1.06 -4.60
N LYS A 385 24.82 -0.68 -4.42
CA LYS A 385 24.23 -0.50 -3.08
C LYS A 385 24.05 -1.83 -2.35
N LEU A 386 23.61 -2.88 -3.04
CA LEU A 386 23.53 -4.22 -2.47
C LEU A 386 24.90 -4.75 -2.06
N GLN A 387 25.93 -4.54 -2.89
CA GLN A 387 27.31 -4.91 -2.60
C GLN A 387 27.85 -4.17 -1.37
N TYR A 388 27.52 -2.89 -1.24
CA TYR A 388 27.85 -2.11 -0.04
C TYR A 388 27.23 -2.72 1.20
N CYS A 389 25.90 -2.99 1.21
CA CYS A 389 25.21 -3.62 2.34
C CYS A 389 25.79 -5.00 2.68
N PHE A 390 26.13 -5.80 1.66
CA PHE A 390 26.74 -7.12 1.85
C PHE A 390 28.12 -7.06 2.52
N ARG A 391 28.93 -6.06 2.16
CA ARG A 391 30.28 -5.86 2.72
C ARG A 391 30.30 -5.16 4.07
N HIS A 392 29.19 -4.46 4.42
CA HIS A 392 29.04 -3.71 5.66
C HIS A 392 27.75 -4.12 6.39
N PRO A 393 27.60 -5.40 6.79
CA PRO A 393 26.33 -5.93 7.33
C PRO A 393 25.95 -5.34 8.69
N ASP A 394 26.92 -4.75 9.40
CA ASP A 394 26.74 -4.10 10.71
C ASP A 394 26.26 -2.64 10.58
N GLU A 395 26.37 -2.03 9.41
CA GLU A 395 25.86 -0.68 9.15
C GLU A 395 24.34 -0.72 8.89
N ARG A 396 23.58 -0.49 9.95
CA ARG A 396 22.11 -0.51 9.92
C ARG A 396 21.54 0.87 10.17
N PRO A 397 20.43 1.25 9.51
CA PRO A 397 19.75 2.50 9.83
C PRO A 397 19.13 2.40 11.22
N ASP A 398 19.19 3.49 11.97
CA ASP A 398 18.39 3.65 13.20
C ASP A 398 17.05 4.28 12.82
N ALA A 399 16.11 3.44 12.37
CA ALA A 399 14.87 3.90 11.74
C ALA A 399 13.60 3.43 12.45
N ARG A 400 13.71 2.53 13.42
CA ARG A 400 12.53 1.97 14.12
C ARG A 400 11.65 3.05 14.72
N GLU A 401 12.24 3.97 15.47
CA GLU A 401 11.49 5.04 16.13
C GLU A 401 10.94 6.04 15.10
N TYR A 402 11.70 6.36 14.06
CA TYR A 402 11.21 7.16 12.94
C TYR A 402 9.94 6.57 12.32
N VAL A 403 9.97 5.26 11.98
CA VAL A 403 8.81 4.57 11.38
C VAL A 403 7.62 4.58 12.34
N LYS A 404 7.86 4.26 13.62
CA LYS A 404 6.83 4.21 14.65
C LYS A 404 6.14 5.55 14.89
N GLN A 405 6.93 6.63 14.97
CA GLN A 405 6.39 7.97 15.23
C GLN A 405 5.74 8.59 14.00
N THR A 406 6.27 8.32 12.80
CA THR A 406 5.80 8.99 11.59
C THR A 406 4.62 8.24 10.94
N TYR A 407 4.61 6.90 11.01
CA TYR A 407 3.68 6.04 10.28
C TYR A 407 2.83 5.19 11.24
N SER A 408 2.25 5.84 12.25
CA SER A 408 1.28 5.23 13.15
C SER A 408 -0.14 5.28 12.56
N TRP A 409 -0.92 4.22 12.78
CA TRP A 409 -2.37 4.22 12.51
C TRP A 409 -3.10 5.35 13.23
N THR A 410 -2.61 5.76 14.40
CA THR A 410 -3.19 6.87 15.17
C THR A 410 -3.22 8.19 14.36
N HIS A 411 -2.22 8.43 13.51
CA HIS A 411 -2.23 9.62 12.66
C HIS A 411 -3.34 9.60 11.62
N MET A 412 -3.56 8.44 11.00
CA MET A 412 -4.67 8.25 10.05
C MET A 412 -6.01 8.40 10.77
N TYR A 413 -6.19 7.75 11.90
CA TYR A 413 -7.43 7.78 12.67
C TYR A 413 -7.79 9.20 13.08
N LYS A 414 -6.81 9.98 13.57
CA LYS A 414 -7.02 11.38 13.91
C LYS A 414 -7.58 12.21 12.73
N ILE A 415 -7.07 12.00 11.52
CA ILE A 415 -7.56 12.70 10.32
C ILE A 415 -8.99 12.28 9.99
N LEU A 416 -9.32 11.00 10.12
CA LEU A 416 -10.69 10.51 9.93
C LEU A 416 -11.63 11.04 11.00
N ASP A 417 -11.20 11.06 12.28
CA ASP A 417 -12.00 11.56 13.39
C ASP A 417 -12.30 13.06 13.23
N GLU A 418 -11.31 13.85 12.82
CA GLU A 418 -11.48 15.28 12.53
C GLU A 418 -12.46 15.51 11.36
N GLU A 419 -12.35 14.73 10.27
CA GLU A 419 -13.21 14.90 9.09
C GLU A 419 -14.66 14.49 9.35
N PHE A 420 -14.88 13.40 10.08
CA PHE A 420 -16.21 12.87 10.38
C PHE A 420 -16.78 13.38 11.71
N ASN A 421 -16.11 14.35 12.36
CA ASN A 421 -16.50 14.92 13.66
C ASN A 421 -16.74 13.85 14.75
N ILE A 422 -15.88 12.84 14.79
CA ILE A 422 -15.92 11.76 15.79
C ILE A 422 -15.29 12.30 17.09
N GLN A 423 -16.03 12.18 18.22
CA GLN A 423 -15.60 12.66 19.54
C GLN A 423 -15.10 11.51 20.42
#